data_62abf2dc2a9854fd9f4d686b7ff7b1d5
#
_entry.id   62abf2dc2a9854fd9f4d686b7ff7b1d5
#
_cell.length_a   1.000
_cell.length_b   1.000
_cell.length_c   1.000
_cell.angle_alpha   90.00
_cell.angle_beta   90.00
_cell.angle_gamma   90.00
#
_symmetry.space_group_name_H-M   'P 1'
#
loop_
_entity.id
_entity.type
_entity.pdbx_description
1 polymer ?
#
loop_
_entity_poly.entity_id
_entity_poly.type
_entity_poly.pdbx_seq_one_letter_code
_entity_poly.pdbx_strand_id
1 'polypeptide(L)'
;MRTNCLLLLSLCSIFSFAQNYVPLSREANMVVKSGTLQTYALPLDNVTLLDGPFKNAMQRDVDYLLQLEPDRLLHRFHLFAGLKTKAAIYAGWESETLSGHTLGHYLSACALHYATTGDVRFKER
;
A
#
# COMPACT_ATOMS: atom_id res chain seq x y z
N MET A 1 15.23 23.77 40.44
CA MET A 1 15.69 23.63 39.05
C MET A 1 15.21 22.36 38.31
N ARG A 2 14.55 21.40 38.97
CA ARG A 2 14.07 20.15 38.31
C ARG A 2 12.67 20.24 37.65
N THR A 3 11.87 21.22 38.06
CA THR A 3 10.46 21.35 37.56
C THR A 3 10.35 22.02 36.19
N ASN A 4 11.31 22.85 35.80
CA ASN A 4 11.26 23.57 34.52
C ASN A 4 11.65 22.68 33.30
N CYS A 5 12.40 21.59 33.52
CA CYS A 5 12.79 20.67 32.46
C CYS A 5 11.63 19.78 31.99
N LEU A 6 10.72 19.41 32.88
CA LEU A 6 9.54 18.60 32.57
C LEU A 6 8.48 19.40 31.80
N LEU A 7 8.37 20.72 32.06
CA LEU A 7 7.46 21.58 31.29
C LEU A 7 7.93 21.81 29.86
N LEU A 8 9.24 21.90 29.62
CA LEU A 8 9.82 22.03 28.27
C LEU A 8 9.66 20.77 27.44
N LEU A 9 9.75 19.59 28.05
CA LEU A 9 9.49 18.30 27.36
C LEU A 9 8.00 18.11 26.99
N SER A 10 7.09 18.66 27.82
CA SER A 10 5.66 18.60 27.54
C SER A 10 5.23 19.52 26.39
N LEU A 11 5.92 20.65 26.18
CA LEU A 11 5.61 21.55 25.04
C LEU A 11 6.11 21.04 23.70
N CYS A 12 7.14 20.20 23.64
CA CYS A 12 7.62 19.59 22.38
C CYS A 12 6.66 18.54 21.80
N SER A 13 5.75 18.01 22.60
CA SER A 13 4.79 16.98 22.16
C SER A 13 3.61 17.53 21.36
N ILE A 14 3.42 18.85 21.29
CA ILE A 14 2.22 19.48 20.71
C ILE A 14 2.39 19.75 19.20
N PHE A 15 3.60 19.61 18.66
CA PHE A 15 3.87 19.87 17.25
C PHE A 15 4.18 18.63 16.41
N SER A 16 3.70 17.47 16.81
CA SER A 16 3.66 16.32 15.91
C SER A 16 2.51 16.52 14.91
N PHE A 17 2.74 17.33 13.89
CA PHE A 17 1.90 17.28 12.69
C PHE A 17 2.16 15.93 12.05
N ALA A 18 1.29 14.96 12.28
CA ALA A 18 1.19 13.82 11.41
C ALA A 18 0.97 14.40 10.01
N GLN A 19 1.95 14.25 9.13
CA GLN A 19 1.73 14.58 7.73
C GLN A 19 0.59 13.69 7.27
N ASN A 20 -0.56 14.29 7.01
CA ASN A 20 -1.64 13.61 6.34
C ASN A 20 -1.10 13.21 4.96
N TYR A 21 -0.66 11.97 4.84
CA TYR A 21 -0.44 11.35 3.54
C TYR A 21 -1.81 11.28 2.87
N VAL A 22 -2.07 12.23 2.00
CA VAL A 22 -3.23 12.19 1.13
C VAL A 22 -2.81 11.35 -0.07
N PRO A 23 -3.25 10.08 -0.15
CA PRO A 23 -2.96 9.28 -1.32
C PRO A 23 -3.65 9.93 -2.51
N LEU A 24 -2.86 10.36 -3.50
CA LEU A 24 -3.28 10.76 -4.84
C LEU A 24 -4.70 11.39 -4.91
N SER A 25 -4.88 12.56 -4.30
CA SER A 25 -6.08 13.32 -4.60
C SER A 25 -6.00 13.74 -6.08
N ARG A 26 -7.13 13.78 -6.77
CA ARG A 26 -7.19 14.26 -8.16
C ARG A 26 -6.52 15.63 -8.34
N GLU A 27 -6.43 16.40 -7.28
CA GLU A 27 -5.82 17.73 -7.24
C GLU A 27 -4.29 17.66 -7.09
N ALA A 28 -3.75 16.65 -6.41
CA ALA A 28 -2.30 16.47 -6.24
C ALA A 28 -1.59 16.11 -7.56
N ASN A 29 -2.31 15.57 -8.53
CA ASN A 29 -1.78 15.25 -9.86
C ASN A 29 -1.54 16.49 -10.74
N MET A 30 -1.83 17.68 -10.26
CA MET A 30 -1.92 18.86 -11.09
C MET A 30 -0.73 19.80 -11.01
N VAL A 31 0.28 19.52 -10.23
CA VAL A 31 1.33 20.52 -10.02
C VAL A 31 2.73 19.96 -10.21
N VAL A 32 3.08 19.68 -11.44
CA VAL A 32 4.44 19.94 -11.88
C VAL A 32 4.38 21.01 -12.97
N LYS A 33 4.37 22.25 -12.58
CA LYS A 33 4.70 23.36 -13.46
C LYS A 33 6.21 23.38 -13.70
N SER A 34 6.74 22.37 -14.32
CA SER A 34 8.03 22.42 -14.95
C SER A 34 7.78 22.42 -16.45
N GLY A 35 8.13 23.50 -17.09
CA GLY A 35 7.80 23.78 -18.49
C GLY A 35 8.43 22.85 -19.54
N THR A 36 8.85 21.66 -19.16
CA THR A 36 9.50 20.67 -20.04
C THR A 36 8.76 19.34 -20.13
N LEU A 37 7.77 19.06 -19.25
CA LEU A 37 6.99 17.83 -19.36
C LEU A 37 5.90 17.99 -20.41
N GLN A 38 6.05 17.29 -21.53
CA GLN A 38 5.08 17.29 -22.63
C GLN A 38 4.04 16.15 -22.51
N THR A 39 4.26 15.20 -21.60
CA THR A 39 3.40 14.02 -21.44
C THR A 39 3.18 13.71 -19.97
N TYR A 40 1.93 13.48 -19.61
CA TYR A 40 1.53 13.11 -18.24
C TYR A 40 0.88 11.74 -18.25
N ALA A 41 1.09 10.97 -17.17
CA ALA A 41 0.35 9.74 -16.97
C ALA A 41 -1.14 10.05 -16.75
N LEU A 42 -2.00 9.27 -17.35
CA LEU A 42 -3.42 9.34 -17.10
C LEU A 42 -3.75 8.74 -15.73
N PRO A 43 -4.74 9.27 -14.99
CA PRO A 43 -5.28 8.60 -13.83
C PRO A 43 -5.74 7.19 -14.18
N LEU A 44 -5.50 6.22 -13.29
CA LEU A 44 -5.81 4.81 -13.56
C LEU A 44 -7.30 4.55 -13.82
N ASP A 45 -8.18 5.29 -13.17
CA ASP A 45 -9.62 5.23 -13.35
C ASP A 45 -10.11 5.75 -14.72
N ASN A 46 -9.25 6.44 -15.45
CA ASN A 46 -9.53 6.93 -16.81
C ASN A 46 -9.02 5.97 -17.90
N VAL A 47 -8.43 4.83 -17.51
CA VAL A 47 -7.89 3.84 -18.45
C VAL A 47 -8.65 2.53 -18.30
N THR A 48 -9.34 2.11 -19.37
CA THR A 48 -10.08 0.85 -19.38
C THR A 48 -9.47 -0.09 -20.42
N LEU A 49 -9.13 -1.32 -20.00
CA LEU A 49 -8.69 -2.36 -20.92
C LEU A 49 -9.89 -2.91 -21.69
N LEU A 50 -9.81 -2.86 -23.01
CA LEU A 50 -10.79 -3.49 -23.89
C LEU A 50 -10.56 -5.00 -23.94
N ASP A 51 -11.55 -5.75 -24.46
CA ASP A 51 -11.45 -7.20 -24.61
C ASP A 51 -10.26 -7.58 -25.48
N GLY A 52 -9.45 -8.50 -24.96
CA GLY A 52 -8.23 -8.91 -25.61
C GLY A 52 -7.20 -9.51 -24.65
N PRO A 53 -5.98 -9.77 -25.12
CA PRO A 53 -4.96 -10.47 -24.33
C PRO A 53 -4.56 -9.74 -23.05
N PHE A 54 -4.54 -8.42 -23.05
CA PHE A 54 -4.17 -7.63 -21.88
C PHE A 54 -5.23 -7.69 -20.78
N LYS A 55 -6.52 -7.60 -21.15
CA LYS A 55 -7.62 -7.78 -20.19
C LYS A 55 -7.65 -9.19 -19.63
N ASN A 56 -7.39 -10.19 -20.49
CA ASN A 56 -7.30 -11.59 -20.05
C ASN A 56 -6.13 -11.81 -19.08
N ALA A 57 -4.97 -11.19 -19.32
CA ALA A 57 -3.83 -11.25 -18.40
C ALA A 57 -4.20 -10.61 -17.06
N MET A 58 -4.76 -9.41 -17.06
CA MET A 58 -5.24 -8.74 -15.85
C MET A 58 -6.21 -9.63 -15.06
N GLN A 59 -7.16 -10.31 -15.74
CA GLN A 59 -8.09 -11.19 -15.04
C GLN A 59 -7.39 -12.39 -14.38
N ARG A 60 -6.37 -12.96 -15.00
CA ARG A 60 -5.57 -14.04 -14.38
C ARG A 60 -4.78 -13.55 -13.17
N ASP A 61 -4.26 -12.33 -13.22
CA ASP A 61 -3.60 -11.70 -12.08
C ASP A 61 -4.59 -11.47 -10.92
N VAL A 62 -5.81 -11.04 -11.23
CA VAL A 62 -6.90 -10.91 -10.25
C VAL A 62 -7.18 -12.24 -9.58
N ASP A 63 -7.36 -13.30 -10.35
CA ASP A 63 -7.65 -14.64 -9.84
C ASP A 63 -6.51 -15.14 -8.94
N TYR A 64 -5.26 -14.89 -9.33
CA TYR A 64 -4.08 -15.24 -8.55
C TYR A 64 -3.99 -14.45 -7.24
N LEU A 65 -4.14 -13.13 -7.30
CA LEU A 65 -4.08 -12.27 -6.11
C LEU A 65 -5.17 -12.63 -5.08
N LEU A 66 -6.36 -13.03 -5.56
CA LEU A 66 -7.45 -13.46 -4.70
C LEU A 66 -7.21 -14.85 -4.06
N GLN A 67 -6.29 -15.66 -4.57
CA GLN A 67 -5.89 -16.93 -3.95
C GLN A 67 -4.85 -16.75 -2.84
N LEU A 68 -4.12 -15.63 -2.84
CA LEU A 68 -3.16 -15.36 -1.78
C LEU A 68 -3.88 -15.10 -0.46
N GLU A 69 -3.32 -15.64 0.62
CA GLU A 69 -3.82 -15.45 1.98
C GLU A 69 -3.03 -14.34 2.68
N PRO A 70 -3.61 -13.15 2.91
CA PRO A 70 -2.90 -12.03 3.54
C PRO A 70 -2.31 -12.37 4.92
N ASP A 71 -3.00 -13.15 5.73
CA ASP A 71 -2.55 -13.54 7.05
C ASP A 71 -1.24 -14.37 7.03
N ARG A 72 -0.94 -15.04 5.93
CA ARG A 72 0.33 -15.74 5.71
C ARG A 72 1.46 -14.77 5.40
N LEU A 73 1.19 -13.73 4.64
CA LEU A 73 2.14 -12.65 4.35
C LEU A 73 2.40 -11.78 5.59
N LEU A 74 1.39 -11.61 6.44
CA LEU A 74 1.46 -10.85 7.68
C LEU A 74 2.09 -11.63 8.85
N HIS A 75 2.42 -12.91 8.67
CA HIS A 75 2.89 -13.78 9.74
C HIS A 75 4.02 -13.17 10.57
N ARG A 76 5.11 -12.75 9.94
CA ARG A 76 6.26 -12.19 10.67
C ARG A 76 5.97 -10.83 11.28
N PHE A 77 5.13 -10.02 10.66
CA PHE A 77 4.70 -8.75 11.23
C PHE A 77 3.95 -8.96 12.55
N HIS A 78 3.02 -9.91 12.59
CA HIS A 78 2.34 -10.29 13.83
C HIS A 78 3.34 -10.82 14.86
N LEU A 79 4.23 -11.73 14.47
CA LEU A 79 5.23 -12.33 15.35
C LEU A 79 6.13 -11.27 16.00
N PHE A 80 6.70 -10.36 15.22
CA PHE A 80 7.59 -9.32 15.73
C PHE A 80 6.87 -8.22 16.50
N ALA A 81 5.59 -8.00 16.24
CA ALA A 81 4.74 -7.13 17.05
C ALA A 81 4.26 -7.79 18.35
N GLY A 82 4.66 -9.03 18.65
CA GLY A 82 4.20 -9.76 19.83
C GLY A 82 2.73 -10.21 19.75
N LEU A 83 2.16 -10.23 18.54
CA LEU A 83 0.78 -10.64 18.30
C LEU A 83 0.73 -12.14 17.94
N LYS A 84 -0.42 -12.76 18.19
CA LYS A 84 -0.66 -14.12 17.74
C LYS A 84 -0.73 -14.17 16.22
N THR A 85 0.07 -15.05 15.61
CA THR A 85 0.00 -15.31 14.17
C THR A 85 -1.29 -16.03 13.82
N LYS A 86 -1.92 -15.67 12.70
CA LYS A 86 -3.21 -16.23 12.29
C LYS A 86 -3.06 -17.39 11.31
N ALA A 87 -1.98 -17.42 10.53
CA ALA A 87 -1.71 -18.45 9.54
C ALA A 87 -0.21 -18.78 9.49
N ALA A 88 0.15 -19.94 8.93
CA ALA A 88 1.53 -20.31 8.70
C ALA A 88 2.15 -19.42 7.60
N ILE A 89 3.42 -19.06 7.76
CA ILE A 89 4.15 -18.25 6.78
C ILE A 89 4.24 -18.96 5.41
N TYR A 90 4.28 -18.20 4.33
CA TYR A 90 4.65 -18.73 3.03
C TYR A 90 6.11 -19.20 3.03
N ALA A 91 6.39 -20.26 2.29
CA ALA A 91 7.76 -20.77 2.11
C ALA A 91 8.61 -19.86 1.20
N GLY A 92 9.86 -20.25 1.01
CA GLY A 92 10.82 -19.55 0.18
C GLY A 92 11.26 -18.23 0.82
N TRP A 93 11.37 -17.19 0.04
CA TRP A 93 11.91 -15.90 0.49
C TRP A 93 11.18 -15.30 1.69
N GLU A 94 9.86 -15.51 1.79
CA GLU A 94 9.08 -15.01 2.93
C GLU A 94 9.51 -15.67 4.25
N SER A 95 9.83 -16.97 4.24
CA SER A 95 10.27 -17.69 5.43
C SER A 95 11.77 -17.56 5.73
N GLU A 96 12.59 -17.18 4.74
CA GLU A 96 14.03 -17.12 4.87
C GLU A 96 14.54 -15.69 5.17
N THR A 97 14.77 -14.88 4.14
CA THR A 97 15.50 -13.62 4.28
C THR A 97 14.74 -12.35 3.88
N LEU A 98 13.77 -12.46 2.98
CA LEU A 98 13.07 -11.32 2.38
C LEU A 98 11.61 -11.19 2.83
N SER A 99 11.32 -11.53 4.08
CA SER A 99 9.98 -11.38 4.64
C SER A 99 9.43 -9.96 4.49
N GLY A 100 8.21 -9.87 3.99
CA GLY A 100 7.51 -8.61 3.75
C GLY A 100 7.72 -8.02 2.37
N HIS A 101 8.66 -8.53 1.57
CA HIS A 101 8.85 -8.10 0.19
C HIS A 101 7.60 -8.38 -0.65
N THR A 102 7.12 -9.62 -0.62
CA THR A 102 5.90 -10.03 -1.32
C THR A 102 4.68 -9.28 -0.80
N LEU A 103 4.60 -9.03 0.51
CA LEU A 103 3.50 -8.24 1.09
C LEU A 103 3.44 -6.84 0.50
N GLY A 104 4.59 -6.17 0.34
CA GLY A 104 4.64 -4.83 -0.27
C GLY A 104 4.11 -4.81 -1.71
N HIS A 105 4.52 -5.80 -2.52
CA HIS A 105 4.00 -5.96 -3.88
C HIS A 105 2.51 -6.29 -3.90
N TYR A 106 2.07 -7.19 -3.02
CA TYR A 106 0.66 -7.57 -2.89
C TYR A 106 -0.23 -6.37 -2.55
N LEU A 107 0.16 -5.57 -1.56
CA LEU A 107 -0.59 -4.36 -1.18
C LEU A 107 -0.66 -3.35 -2.32
N SER A 108 0.45 -3.14 -3.03
CA SER A 108 0.50 -2.27 -4.20
C SER A 108 -0.43 -2.77 -5.32
N ALA A 109 -0.41 -4.07 -5.60
CA ALA A 109 -1.27 -4.68 -6.61
C ALA A 109 -2.76 -4.54 -6.26
N CYS A 110 -3.12 -4.81 -5.01
CA CYS A 110 -4.50 -4.63 -4.52
C CYS A 110 -4.96 -3.16 -4.66
N ALA A 111 -4.12 -2.22 -4.23
CA ALA A 111 -4.45 -0.80 -4.30
C ALA A 111 -4.61 -0.30 -5.75
N LEU A 112 -3.70 -0.70 -6.65
CA LEU A 112 -3.76 -0.34 -8.06
C LEU A 112 -4.97 -0.96 -8.76
N HIS A 113 -5.26 -2.22 -8.48
CA HIS A 113 -6.44 -2.88 -9.07
C HIS A 113 -7.73 -2.22 -8.60
N TYR A 114 -7.86 -1.95 -7.29
CA TYR A 114 -9.01 -1.22 -6.75
C TYR A 114 -9.15 0.18 -7.37
N ALA A 115 -8.06 0.92 -7.49
CA ALA A 115 -8.07 2.26 -8.10
C ALA A 115 -8.52 2.24 -9.58
N THR A 116 -8.15 1.18 -10.32
CA THR A 116 -8.49 1.05 -11.74
C THR A 116 -9.93 0.56 -11.97
N THR A 117 -10.41 -0.36 -11.15
CA THR A 117 -11.65 -1.11 -11.40
C THR A 117 -12.78 -0.84 -10.43
N GLY A 118 -12.46 -0.33 -9.24
CA GLY A 118 -13.42 -0.21 -8.13
C GLY A 118 -13.79 -1.54 -7.48
N ASP A 119 -13.07 -2.63 -7.77
CA ASP A 119 -13.36 -3.95 -7.22
C ASP A 119 -13.15 -4.00 -5.71
N VAL A 120 -14.25 -3.96 -4.97
CA VAL A 120 -14.25 -3.88 -3.49
C VAL A 120 -13.56 -5.08 -2.82
N ARG A 121 -13.46 -6.24 -3.49
CA ARG A 121 -12.77 -7.41 -2.95
C ARG A 121 -11.30 -7.11 -2.62
N PHE A 122 -10.68 -6.20 -3.35
CA PHE A 122 -9.29 -5.77 -3.11
C PHE A 122 -9.15 -4.71 -2.02
N LYS A 123 -10.22 -3.98 -1.75
CA LYS A 123 -10.26 -3.05 -0.61
C LYS A 123 -10.42 -3.78 0.73
N GLU A 124 -11.10 -4.92 0.73
CA GLU A 124 -11.43 -5.68 1.93
C GLU A 124 -10.32 -6.68 2.35
N ARG A 125 -9.31 -6.83 1.51
CA ARG A 125 -8.13 -7.67 1.73
C ARG A 125 -7.09 -6.98 2.63
#